data_aebb909fb08f7c64ccff4ecef9897de8
#
_entry.id   aebb909fb08f7c64ccff4ecef9897de8
#
_cell.length_a   1.000
_cell.length_b   1.000
_cell.length_c   1.000
_cell.angle_alpha   90.00
_cell.angle_beta   90.00
_cell.angle_gamma   90.00
#
_symmetry.space_group_name_H-M   'P 1'
#
loop_
_entity.id
_entity.type
_entity.pdbx_description
1 polymer ?
#
loop_
_entity_poly.entity_id
_entity_poly.type
_entity_poly.pdbx_seq_one_letter_code
_entity_poly.pdbx_strand_id
1 'polypeptide(L)'
;MKTNEISKSFKNTQNQIVKAIKTLDSTIIKKSSSWKHRTGGGGISCEMEGSKYIDKAAVNFSSIVGDKLPASALQKSGVSGLNKYRATGVSVIIHPINPKIPCAHMNIRFFEAKVNRKNVWWFGGGFDLTPYFINKSDILYWKNSAKELCDKYKRGMYEEYNKNCNNYFFLPHRQEPRGVGGLFYDQMNSPDYSTCKEFSLDCAMTFKNSYLYLFDLKKNKKYTKKEKSFQLYRRGRYVEFNLLYCLLYTSPSPRDRTT
;
A
#
# COMPACT_ATOMS: atom_id res chain seq x y z
N MET A 1 -10.81 -22.80 -0.27
CA MET A 1 -11.07 -21.37 0.05
C MET A 1 -10.04 -20.50 -0.64
N LYS A 2 -10.51 -19.51 -1.38
CA LYS A 2 -9.69 -18.58 -2.18
C LYS A 2 -8.64 -17.85 -1.33
N THR A 3 -8.96 -17.49 -0.09
CA THR A 3 -8.03 -16.82 0.84
C THR A 3 -6.73 -17.58 1.08
N ASN A 4 -6.75 -18.91 1.16
CA ASN A 4 -5.52 -19.69 1.40
C ASN A 4 -4.55 -19.62 0.23
N GLU A 5 -5.07 -19.66 -1.00
CA GLU A 5 -4.30 -19.53 -2.23
C GLU A 5 -3.68 -18.12 -2.34
N ILE A 6 -4.53 -17.09 -2.22
CA ILE A 6 -4.06 -15.71 -2.36
C ILE A 6 -3.10 -15.29 -1.24
N SER A 7 -3.27 -15.81 -0.01
CA SER A 7 -2.32 -15.57 1.08
C SER A 7 -0.92 -16.08 0.75
N LYS A 8 -0.80 -17.24 0.08
CA LYS A 8 0.52 -17.73 -0.38
C LYS A 8 1.12 -16.80 -1.42
N SER A 9 0.32 -16.36 -2.39
CA SER A 9 0.76 -15.40 -3.42
C SER A 9 1.20 -14.08 -2.80
N PHE A 10 0.42 -13.53 -1.87
CA PHE A 10 0.74 -12.28 -1.19
C PHE A 10 1.98 -12.39 -0.28
N LYS A 11 2.16 -13.52 0.41
CA LYS A 11 3.39 -13.77 1.17
C LYS A 11 4.62 -13.83 0.26
N ASN A 12 4.50 -14.44 -0.91
CA ASN A 12 5.56 -14.44 -1.92
C ASN A 12 5.84 -13.02 -2.43
N THR A 13 4.81 -12.22 -2.67
CA THR A 13 4.93 -10.79 -3.02
C THR A 13 5.68 -10.01 -1.95
N GLN A 14 5.36 -10.20 -0.66
CA GLN A 14 6.12 -9.61 0.45
C GLN A 14 7.61 -9.95 0.33
N ASN A 15 7.94 -11.22 0.15
CA ASN A 15 9.33 -11.70 0.06
C ASN A 15 10.08 -11.07 -1.13
N GLN A 16 9.42 -10.98 -2.29
CA GLN A 16 10.00 -10.37 -3.49
C GLN A 16 10.30 -8.86 -3.28
N ILE A 17 9.37 -8.13 -2.67
CA ILE A 17 9.54 -6.70 -2.40
C ILE A 17 10.63 -6.49 -1.33
N VAL A 18 10.63 -7.28 -0.25
CA VAL A 18 11.70 -7.24 0.77
C VAL A 18 13.08 -7.48 0.14
N LYS A 19 13.19 -8.50 -0.73
CA LYS A 19 14.44 -8.79 -1.45
C LYS A 19 14.85 -7.60 -2.31
N ALA A 20 13.92 -7.02 -3.06
CA ALA A 20 14.18 -5.88 -3.92
C ALA A 20 14.63 -4.63 -3.13
N ILE A 21 13.99 -4.30 -2.01
CA ILE A 21 14.41 -3.18 -1.17
C ILE A 21 15.82 -3.42 -0.59
N LYS A 22 16.15 -4.64 -0.19
CA LYS A 22 17.51 -4.98 0.28
C LYS A 22 18.59 -4.78 -0.78
N THR A 23 18.28 -4.94 -2.05
CA THR A 23 19.25 -4.67 -3.12
C THR A 23 19.50 -3.17 -3.36
N LEU A 24 18.60 -2.30 -2.91
CA LEU A 24 18.75 -0.85 -3.03
C LEU A 24 19.83 -0.29 -2.09
N ASP A 25 19.98 -0.91 -0.93
CA ASP A 25 20.90 -0.43 0.11
C ASP A 25 21.51 -1.63 0.86
N SER A 26 22.82 -1.84 0.66
CA SER A 26 23.56 -2.95 1.30
C SER A 26 23.69 -2.83 2.83
N THR A 27 23.42 -1.62 3.37
CA THR A 27 23.49 -1.37 4.82
C THR A 27 22.21 -1.75 5.56
N ILE A 28 21.16 -2.22 4.86
CA ILE A 28 19.86 -2.51 5.47
C ILE A 28 19.95 -3.61 6.52
N ILE A 29 19.60 -3.23 7.74
CA ILE A 29 19.26 -4.15 8.83
C ILE A 29 17.76 -4.46 8.72
N LYS A 30 17.45 -5.74 8.60
CA LYS A 30 16.08 -6.25 8.52
C LYS A 30 15.66 -6.89 9.83
N LYS A 31 14.57 -6.43 10.41
CA LYS A 31 13.88 -7.06 11.55
C LYS A 31 12.56 -7.61 11.08
N SER A 32 12.30 -8.88 11.34
CA SER A 32 11.01 -9.52 11.05
C SER A 32 10.40 -10.06 12.32
N SER A 33 9.11 -9.79 12.52
CA SER A 33 8.32 -10.28 13.64
C SER A 33 7.03 -10.90 13.15
N SER A 34 6.68 -12.06 13.68
CA SER A 34 5.38 -12.68 13.46
C SER A 34 4.43 -12.29 14.57
N TRP A 35 3.18 -12.06 14.23
CA TRP A 35 2.14 -11.75 15.21
C TRP A 35 0.89 -12.59 14.95
N LYS A 36 0.10 -12.84 15.99
CA LYS A 36 -1.17 -13.55 15.92
C LYS A 36 -2.32 -12.55 16.09
N HIS A 37 -3.39 -12.73 15.32
CA HIS A 37 -4.61 -11.96 15.48
C HIS A 37 -5.54 -12.64 16.49
N ARG A 38 -6.23 -11.88 17.33
CA ARG A 38 -7.08 -12.39 18.42
C ARG A 38 -8.15 -13.37 17.95
N THR A 39 -8.79 -13.11 16.82
CA THR A 39 -9.88 -13.91 16.26
C THR A 39 -9.41 -15.00 15.28
N GLY A 40 -8.10 -15.07 15.02
CA GLY A 40 -7.46 -16.10 14.19
C GLY A 40 -6.64 -15.52 13.05
N GLY A 41 -5.64 -16.30 12.63
CA GLY A 41 -4.65 -15.85 11.68
C GLY A 41 -3.57 -14.97 12.31
N GLY A 42 -2.94 -14.12 11.50
CA GLY A 42 -1.86 -13.24 11.94
C GLY A 42 -1.12 -12.62 10.76
N GLY A 43 0.13 -12.26 10.99
CA GLY A 43 0.94 -11.65 9.95
C GLY A 43 2.43 -11.68 10.22
N ILE A 44 3.16 -11.11 9.29
CA ILE A 44 4.62 -10.92 9.38
C ILE A 44 4.88 -9.44 9.09
N SER A 45 5.40 -8.74 10.08
CA SER A 45 5.93 -7.39 9.91
C SER A 45 7.41 -7.50 9.57
N CYS A 46 7.83 -6.81 8.52
CA CYS A 46 9.22 -6.71 8.13
C CYS A 46 9.61 -5.25 8.10
N GLU A 47 10.39 -4.84 9.09
CA GLU A 47 10.95 -3.51 9.21
C GLU A 47 12.39 -3.52 8.69
N MET A 48 12.76 -2.46 7.98
CA MET A 48 14.07 -2.31 7.37
C MET A 48 14.59 -0.89 7.64
N GLU A 49 15.82 -0.80 8.07
CA GLU A 49 16.51 0.46 8.33
C GLU A 49 17.91 0.38 7.73
N GLY A 50 18.28 1.38 6.95
CA GLY A 50 19.59 1.50 6.33
C GLY A 50 20.23 2.84 6.67
N SER A 51 21.48 3.00 6.31
CA SER A 51 22.25 4.21 6.59
C SER A 51 22.78 4.92 5.33
N LYS A 52 22.60 4.30 4.16
CA LYS A 52 23.13 4.85 2.91
C LYS A 52 22.05 5.48 2.03
N TYR A 53 20.97 4.77 1.76
CA TYR A 53 19.93 5.22 0.83
C TYR A 53 18.51 5.15 1.41
N ILE A 54 18.22 4.11 2.18
CA ILE A 54 16.92 3.87 2.80
C ILE A 54 17.01 4.25 4.28
N ASP A 55 16.22 5.23 4.70
CA ASP A 55 16.11 5.58 6.10
C ASP A 55 15.26 4.53 6.83
N LYS A 56 14.02 4.35 6.36
CA LYS A 56 13.11 3.33 6.89
C LYS A 56 12.23 2.76 5.79
N ALA A 57 11.98 1.47 5.87
CA ALA A 57 10.96 0.84 5.06
C ALA A 57 10.23 -0.23 5.88
N ALA A 58 8.98 -0.48 5.54
CA ALA A 58 8.23 -1.59 6.10
C ALA A 58 7.48 -2.33 4.99
N VAL A 59 7.51 -3.65 5.05
CA VAL A 59 6.73 -4.54 4.18
C VAL A 59 6.00 -5.54 5.06
N ASN A 60 4.70 -5.34 5.20
CA ASN A 60 3.88 -6.12 6.12
C ASN A 60 2.95 -7.04 5.34
N PHE A 61 2.87 -8.28 5.75
CA PHE A 61 1.88 -9.26 5.30
C PHE A 61 0.92 -9.55 6.43
N SER A 62 -0.37 -9.69 6.11
CA SER A 62 -1.41 -10.12 7.03
C SER A 62 -2.34 -11.15 6.39
N SER A 63 -2.81 -12.10 7.19
CA SER A 63 -3.89 -13.02 6.83
C SER A 63 -4.68 -13.33 8.08
N ILE A 64 -5.86 -12.73 8.21
CA ILE A 64 -6.68 -12.73 9.43
C ILE A 64 -8.06 -13.30 9.17
N VAL A 65 -8.66 -13.80 10.24
CA VAL A 65 -10.09 -14.13 10.33
C VAL A 65 -10.71 -13.11 11.30
N GLY A 66 -11.86 -12.57 10.96
CA GLY A 66 -12.61 -11.64 11.83
C GLY A 66 -14.06 -12.04 11.98
N ASP A 67 -14.65 -11.65 13.10
CA ASP A 67 -16.04 -11.98 13.45
C ASP A 67 -17.02 -10.84 13.13
N LYS A 68 -16.50 -9.60 13.07
CA LYS A 68 -17.27 -8.40 12.72
C LYS A 68 -16.52 -7.58 11.68
N LEU A 69 -17.21 -7.19 10.62
CA LEU A 69 -16.65 -6.24 9.65
C LEU A 69 -16.49 -4.86 10.29
N PRO A 70 -15.39 -4.15 9.97
CA PRO A 70 -15.29 -2.73 10.24
C PRO A 70 -16.50 -1.98 9.63
N ALA A 71 -17.01 -0.97 10.33
CA ALA A 71 -18.16 -0.18 9.89
C ALA A 71 -17.97 0.42 8.48
N SER A 72 -16.74 0.83 8.16
CA SER A 72 -16.36 1.33 6.83
C SER A 72 -16.52 0.30 5.70
N ALA A 73 -16.33 -0.98 6.00
CA ALA A 73 -16.54 -2.06 5.03
C ALA A 73 -18.02 -2.42 4.89
N LEU A 74 -18.80 -2.31 5.96
CA LEU A 74 -20.26 -2.52 5.96
C LEU A 74 -20.99 -1.45 5.12
N GLN A 75 -20.66 -0.17 5.31
CA GLN A 75 -21.27 0.94 4.57
C GLN A 75 -21.04 0.85 3.06
N LYS A 76 -19.87 0.37 2.65
CA LYS A 76 -19.52 0.27 1.22
C LYS A 76 -20.05 -0.99 0.54
N SER A 77 -20.20 -2.08 1.28
CA SER A 77 -20.59 -3.38 0.69
C SER A 77 -22.11 -3.59 0.56
N GLY A 78 -22.93 -2.76 1.21
CA GLY A 78 -24.38 -2.95 1.27
C GLY A 78 -24.81 -4.25 1.95
N VAL A 79 -23.88 -4.94 2.63
CA VAL A 79 -24.07 -6.27 3.18
C VAL A 79 -24.28 -6.18 4.69
N SER A 80 -25.50 -6.37 5.15
CA SER A 80 -25.83 -6.56 6.56
C SER A 80 -25.66 -8.03 6.97
N GLY A 81 -25.25 -8.29 8.23
CA GLY A 81 -25.27 -9.65 8.81
C GLY A 81 -24.02 -10.51 8.56
N LEU A 82 -22.87 -9.91 8.33
CA LEU A 82 -21.59 -10.61 8.21
C LEU A 82 -21.09 -11.13 9.55
N ASN A 83 -21.09 -12.45 9.71
CA ASN A 83 -20.69 -13.10 10.95
C ASN A 83 -19.24 -13.60 10.94
N LYS A 84 -18.62 -13.80 9.80
CA LYS A 84 -17.19 -14.20 9.68
C LYS A 84 -16.62 -13.76 8.35
N TYR A 85 -15.43 -13.19 8.39
CA TYR A 85 -14.68 -12.83 7.18
C TYR A 85 -13.23 -13.28 7.26
N ARG A 86 -12.59 -13.34 6.11
CA ARG A 86 -11.15 -13.50 5.97
C ARG A 86 -10.61 -12.34 5.14
N ALA A 87 -9.49 -11.79 5.58
CA ALA A 87 -8.79 -10.76 4.85
C ALA A 87 -7.30 -11.07 4.81
N THR A 88 -6.69 -10.86 3.68
CA THR A 88 -5.24 -10.97 3.52
C THR A 88 -4.72 -9.80 2.71
N GLY A 89 -3.49 -9.36 2.98
CA GLY A 89 -2.91 -8.22 2.28
C GLY A 89 -1.41 -8.07 2.48
N VAL A 90 -0.85 -7.22 1.63
CA VAL A 90 0.53 -6.73 1.73
C VAL A 90 0.50 -5.21 1.73
N SER A 91 1.23 -4.59 2.65
CA SER A 91 1.39 -3.15 2.73
C SER A 91 2.87 -2.80 2.70
N VAL A 92 3.24 -1.78 1.94
CA VAL A 92 4.61 -1.32 1.75
C VAL A 92 4.69 0.18 1.95
N ILE A 93 5.71 0.62 2.67
CA ILE A 93 6.11 2.02 2.75
C ILE A 93 7.63 2.11 2.67
N ILE A 94 8.14 3.07 1.90
CA ILE A 94 9.59 3.28 1.73
C ILE A 94 9.89 4.76 1.92
N HIS A 95 10.74 5.05 2.90
CA HIS A 95 11.26 6.38 3.21
C HIS A 95 12.76 6.46 2.87
N PRO A 96 13.14 7.16 1.81
CA PRO A 96 14.54 7.32 1.44
C PRO A 96 15.27 8.35 2.29
N ILE A 97 16.60 8.22 2.41
CA ILE A 97 17.47 9.21 3.05
C ILE A 97 17.61 10.46 2.16
N ASN A 98 17.82 10.26 0.87
CA ASN A 98 18.01 11.37 -0.08
C ASN A 98 16.67 12.04 -0.41
N PRO A 99 16.51 13.35 -0.20
CA PRO A 99 15.28 14.08 -0.49
C PRO A 99 14.91 14.15 -1.98
N LYS A 100 15.82 13.82 -2.88
CA LYS A 100 15.54 13.73 -4.32
C LYS A 100 14.79 12.45 -4.70
N ILE A 101 14.83 11.43 -3.84
CA ILE A 101 14.08 10.18 -4.02
C ILE A 101 12.71 10.35 -3.38
N PRO A 102 11.61 10.02 -4.06
CA PRO A 102 10.27 10.10 -3.47
C PRO A 102 10.03 9.02 -2.41
N CYS A 103 9.15 9.30 -1.46
CA CYS A 103 8.49 8.29 -0.65
C CYS A 103 7.46 7.56 -1.51
N ALA A 104 7.27 6.27 -1.28
CA ALA A 104 6.30 5.48 -2.02
C ALA A 104 5.55 4.52 -1.09
N HIS A 105 4.29 4.30 -1.40
CA HIS A 105 3.39 3.41 -0.66
C HIS A 105 2.65 2.50 -1.63
N MET A 106 2.40 1.27 -1.20
CA MET A 106 1.56 0.30 -1.90
C MET A 106 0.77 -0.52 -0.88
N ASN A 107 -0.45 -0.85 -1.22
CA ASN A 107 -1.26 -1.84 -0.53
C ASN A 107 -2.00 -2.69 -1.56
N ILE A 108 -2.02 -4.00 -1.35
CA ILE A 108 -2.91 -4.93 -2.03
C ILE A 108 -3.60 -5.79 -0.98
N ARG A 109 -4.90 -6.01 -1.16
CA ARG A 109 -5.71 -6.75 -0.21
C ARG A 109 -6.77 -7.60 -0.91
N PHE A 110 -7.09 -8.71 -0.28
CA PHE A 110 -8.21 -9.58 -0.65
C PHE A 110 -9.10 -9.77 0.55
N PHE A 111 -10.39 -9.75 0.31
CA PHE A 111 -11.43 -9.99 1.29
C PHE A 111 -12.36 -11.11 0.82
N GLU A 112 -12.75 -11.99 1.73
CA GLU A 112 -13.71 -13.08 1.49
C GLU A 112 -14.61 -13.23 2.72
N ALA A 113 -15.91 -13.29 2.49
CA ALA A 113 -16.90 -13.53 3.54
C ALA A 113 -18.03 -14.41 3.05
N LYS A 114 -18.78 -15.01 3.99
CA LYS A 114 -19.98 -15.74 3.70
C LYS A 114 -21.19 -14.95 4.20
N VAL A 115 -22.10 -14.62 3.31
CA VAL A 115 -23.29 -13.80 3.57
C VAL A 115 -24.51 -14.53 3.05
N ASN A 116 -25.48 -14.84 3.91
CA ASN A 116 -26.72 -15.54 3.50
C ASN A 116 -26.44 -16.77 2.63
N ARG A 117 -25.46 -17.61 3.02
CA ARG A 117 -24.97 -18.81 2.31
C ARG A 117 -24.24 -18.53 0.97
N LYS A 118 -24.11 -17.25 0.53
CA LYS A 118 -23.34 -16.87 -0.66
C LYS A 118 -21.92 -16.46 -0.27
N ASN A 119 -20.94 -16.81 -1.08
CA ASN A 119 -19.57 -16.34 -0.92
C ASN A 119 -19.45 -14.99 -1.59
N VAL A 120 -19.04 -13.97 -0.82
CA VAL A 120 -18.72 -12.61 -1.30
C VAL A 120 -17.22 -12.41 -1.19
N TRP A 121 -16.61 -11.86 -2.23
CA TRP A 121 -15.18 -11.60 -2.25
C TRP A 121 -14.88 -10.37 -3.11
N TRP A 122 -13.79 -9.71 -2.79
CA TRP A 122 -13.25 -8.62 -3.63
C TRP A 122 -11.77 -8.40 -3.36
N PHE A 123 -11.12 -7.75 -4.31
CA PHE A 123 -9.78 -7.20 -4.18
C PHE A 123 -9.85 -5.69 -4.00
N GLY A 124 -8.86 -5.14 -3.33
CA GLY A 124 -8.63 -3.71 -3.21
C GLY A 124 -7.14 -3.43 -3.08
N GLY A 125 -6.75 -2.22 -3.38
CA GLY A 125 -5.35 -1.85 -3.29
C GLY A 125 -4.98 -0.64 -4.13
N GLY A 126 -3.70 -0.52 -4.38
CA GLY A 126 -3.14 0.55 -5.18
C GLY A 126 -1.76 0.95 -4.71
N PHE A 127 -1.21 1.95 -5.36
CA PHE A 127 0.06 2.55 -4.98
C PHE A 127 0.08 4.04 -5.29
N ASP A 128 0.87 4.78 -4.53
CA ASP A 128 1.05 6.21 -4.71
C ASP A 128 2.49 6.65 -4.46
N LEU A 129 2.84 7.78 -5.07
CA LEU A 129 4.16 8.39 -4.98
C LEU A 129 4.06 9.75 -4.30
N THR A 130 4.94 9.99 -3.32
CA THR A 130 5.02 11.26 -2.58
C THR A 130 6.42 11.85 -2.74
N PRO A 131 6.68 12.60 -3.83
CA PRO A 131 7.94 13.33 -3.99
C PRO A 131 7.99 14.53 -3.06
N TYR A 132 9.17 14.83 -2.53
CA TYR A 132 9.43 16.06 -1.78
C TYR A 132 9.68 17.24 -2.71
N PHE A 133 10.26 16.96 -3.87
CA PHE A 133 10.51 17.93 -4.94
C PHE A 133 9.88 17.41 -6.23
N ILE A 134 9.04 18.25 -6.83
CA ILE A 134 8.32 17.90 -8.06
C ILE A 134 9.29 17.78 -9.22
N ASN A 135 9.22 16.64 -9.90
CA ASN A 135 9.92 16.39 -11.17
C ASN A 135 8.90 15.82 -12.16
N LYS A 136 8.66 16.56 -13.25
CA LYS A 136 7.63 16.21 -14.24
C LYS A 136 7.88 14.87 -14.93
N SER A 137 9.14 14.55 -15.25
CA SER A 137 9.48 13.28 -15.91
C SER A 137 9.24 12.07 -15.01
N ASP A 138 9.54 12.18 -13.71
CA ASP A 138 9.26 11.11 -12.74
C ASP A 138 7.77 10.85 -12.59
N ILE A 139 7.00 11.94 -12.50
CA ILE A 139 5.54 11.86 -12.37
C ILE A 139 4.94 11.22 -13.62
N LEU A 140 5.40 11.63 -14.79
CA LEU A 140 4.94 11.07 -16.06
C LEU A 140 5.25 9.58 -16.15
N TYR A 141 6.48 9.18 -15.84
CA TYR A 141 6.90 7.78 -15.82
C TYR A 141 6.02 6.95 -14.86
N TRP A 142 5.83 7.45 -13.62
CA TRP A 142 5.00 6.77 -12.61
C TRP A 142 3.55 6.57 -13.06
N LYS A 143 2.97 7.64 -13.62
CA LYS A 143 1.60 7.60 -14.14
C LYS A 143 1.45 6.70 -15.36
N ASN A 144 2.42 6.74 -16.27
CA ASN A 144 2.42 5.86 -17.44
C ASN A 144 2.53 4.38 -17.02
N SER A 145 3.39 4.04 -16.06
CA SER A 145 3.50 2.68 -15.55
C SER A 145 2.18 2.19 -14.94
N ALA A 146 1.47 3.06 -14.22
CA ALA A 146 0.14 2.75 -13.68
C ALA A 146 -0.92 2.59 -14.78
N LYS A 147 -0.84 3.43 -15.83
CA LYS A 147 -1.74 3.37 -16.97
C LYS A 147 -1.52 2.09 -17.80
N GLU A 148 -0.28 1.76 -18.12
CA GLU A 148 0.08 0.55 -18.85
C GLU A 148 -0.40 -0.72 -18.13
N LEU A 149 -0.25 -0.76 -16.80
CA LEU A 149 -0.83 -1.83 -15.99
C LEU A 149 -2.35 -1.94 -16.19
N CYS A 150 -3.07 -0.83 -16.07
CA CYS A 150 -4.54 -0.82 -16.20
C CYS A 150 -4.98 -1.22 -17.61
N ASP A 151 -4.35 -0.67 -18.63
CA ASP A 151 -4.70 -0.89 -20.05
C ASP A 151 -4.50 -2.35 -20.48
N LYS A 152 -3.58 -3.10 -19.82
CA LYS A 152 -3.43 -4.56 -20.00
C LYS A 152 -4.72 -5.33 -19.66
N TYR A 153 -5.52 -4.83 -18.73
CA TYR A 153 -6.74 -5.50 -18.26
C TYR A 153 -8.01 -4.88 -18.84
N LYS A 154 -8.11 -3.56 -18.84
CA LYS A 154 -9.25 -2.84 -19.40
C LYS A 154 -8.86 -1.41 -19.73
N ARG A 155 -9.06 -1.02 -21.00
CA ARG A 155 -8.87 0.36 -21.44
C ARG A 155 -9.79 1.30 -20.68
N GLY A 156 -9.28 2.45 -20.24
CA GLY A 156 -10.03 3.45 -19.47
C GLY A 156 -10.11 3.17 -17.96
N MET A 157 -9.58 2.06 -17.47
CA MET A 157 -9.56 1.72 -16.04
C MET A 157 -8.65 2.67 -15.25
N TYR A 158 -7.58 3.14 -15.85
CA TYR A 158 -6.62 4.02 -15.17
C TYR A 158 -7.24 5.35 -14.74
N GLU A 159 -8.06 5.95 -15.57
CA GLU A 159 -8.70 7.25 -15.31
C GLU A 159 -9.54 7.19 -14.04
N GLU A 160 -10.32 6.12 -13.87
CA GLU A 160 -11.12 5.86 -12.68
C GLU A 160 -10.23 5.66 -11.45
N TYR A 161 -9.24 4.77 -11.55
CA TYR A 161 -8.39 4.41 -10.41
C TYR A 161 -7.42 5.52 -10.00
N ASN A 162 -6.99 6.35 -10.95
CA ASN A 162 -6.21 7.54 -10.64
C ASN A 162 -7.06 8.61 -9.94
N LYS A 163 -8.32 8.81 -10.37
CA LYS A 163 -9.28 9.70 -9.69
C LYS A 163 -9.54 9.21 -8.26
N ASN A 164 -9.77 7.92 -8.08
CA ASN A 164 -9.96 7.31 -6.76
C ASN A 164 -8.73 7.50 -5.86
N CYS A 165 -7.52 7.35 -6.42
CA CYS A 165 -6.27 7.57 -5.71
C CYS A 165 -6.14 9.03 -5.23
N ASN A 166 -6.40 9.99 -6.10
CA ASN A 166 -6.33 11.41 -5.78
C ASN A 166 -7.33 11.80 -4.69
N ASN A 167 -8.55 11.27 -4.75
CA ASN A 167 -9.59 11.52 -3.74
C ASN A 167 -9.24 10.87 -2.39
N TYR A 168 -8.77 9.63 -2.40
CA TYR A 168 -8.45 8.88 -1.18
C TYR A 168 -7.29 9.50 -0.40
N PHE A 169 -6.27 10.00 -1.10
CA PHE A 169 -5.07 10.59 -0.49
C PHE A 169 -5.09 12.12 -0.40
N PHE A 170 -6.26 12.74 -0.54
CA PHE A 170 -6.44 14.17 -0.32
C PHE A 170 -6.52 14.48 1.18
N LEU A 171 -5.90 15.58 1.62
CA LEU A 171 -5.95 16.10 2.98
C LEU A 171 -6.93 17.28 3.03
N PRO A 172 -8.20 17.07 3.42
CA PRO A 172 -9.23 18.14 3.38
C PRO A 172 -8.88 19.35 4.23
N HIS A 173 -8.33 19.14 5.44
CA HIS A 173 -7.96 20.21 6.36
C HIS A 173 -6.77 21.04 5.89
N ARG A 174 -6.04 20.59 4.87
CA ARG A 174 -4.93 21.32 4.27
C ARG A 174 -5.17 21.71 2.82
N GLN A 175 -6.27 21.26 2.24
CA GLN A 175 -6.59 21.47 0.82
C GLN A 175 -5.44 21.07 -0.12
N GLU A 176 -4.73 19.99 0.21
CA GLU A 176 -3.62 19.50 -0.60
C GLU A 176 -3.65 17.96 -0.77
N PRO A 177 -3.17 17.42 -1.90
CA PRO A 177 -2.96 15.99 -2.05
C PRO A 177 -1.71 15.54 -1.25
N ARG A 178 -1.74 14.30 -0.74
CA ARG A 178 -0.58 13.69 -0.07
C ARG A 178 0.63 13.58 -1.00
N GLY A 179 0.40 13.25 -2.26
CA GLY A 179 1.43 13.04 -3.26
C GLY A 179 0.95 13.35 -4.67
N VAL A 180 1.55 12.74 -5.66
CA VAL A 180 1.26 12.98 -7.09
C VAL A 180 0.33 11.93 -7.70
N GLY A 181 -0.26 11.07 -6.85
CA GLY A 181 -1.17 10.03 -7.26
C GLY A 181 -0.48 8.73 -7.66
N GLY A 182 -1.22 7.94 -8.40
CA GLY A 182 -0.91 6.58 -8.83
C GLY A 182 -2.21 5.91 -9.24
N LEU A 183 -2.57 4.81 -8.59
CA LEU A 183 -3.87 4.15 -8.74
C LEU A 183 -4.41 3.66 -7.39
N PHE A 184 -5.73 3.66 -7.26
CA PHE A 184 -6.43 3.08 -6.12
C PHE A 184 -7.73 2.42 -6.59
N TYR A 185 -7.91 1.15 -6.23
CA TYR A 185 -9.09 0.37 -6.51
C TYR A 185 -9.62 -0.27 -5.23
N ASP A 186 -10.93 -0.41 -5.15
CA ASP A 186 -11.62 -1.07 -4.05
C ASP A 186 -12.80 -1.87 -4.56
N GLN A 187 -13.18 -2.92 -3.84
CA GLN A 187 -14.30 -3.80 -4.17
C GLN A 187 -14.25 -4.41 -5.59
N MET A 188 -13.06 -4.59 -6.16
CA MET A 188 -12.88 -5.21 -7.47
C MET A 188 -13.20 -6.70 -7.39
N ASN A 189 -14.27 -7.13 -8.09
CA ASN A 189 -14.73 -8.51 -8.15
C ASN A 189 -15.17 -8.94 -9.56
N SER A 190 -14.89 -8.12 -10.55
CA SER A 190 -15.22 -8.33 -11.96
C SER A 190 -13.96 -8.16 -12.82
N PRO A 191 -13.81 -8.89 -13.94
CA PRO A 191 -14.77 -9.84 -14.51
C PRO A 191 -14.85 -11.18 -13.74
N ASP A 192 -13.74 -11.67 -13.16
CA ASP A 192 -13.65 -12.92 -12.43
C ASP A 192 -12.50 -12.89 -11.41
N TYR A 193 -12.43 -13.93 -10.57
CA TYR A 193 -11.43 -14.03 -9.50
C TYR A 193 -9.99 -14.09 -10.03
N SER A 194 -9.74 -14.83 -11.11
CA SER A 194 -8.38 -15.01 -11.64
C SER A 194 -7.83 -13.69 -12.17
N THR A 195 -8.62 -13.00 -12.97
CA THR A 195 -8.28 -11.69 -13.53
C THR A 195 -8.03 -10.66 -12.43
N CYS A 196 -8.91 -10.60 -11.41
CA CYS A 196 -8.74 -9.67 -10.28
C CYS A 196 -7.49 -10.00 -9.44
N LYS A 197 -7.20 -11.30 -9.24
CA LYS A 197 -5.98 -11.76 -8.56
C LYS A 197 -4.73 -11.35 -9.33
N GLU A 198 -4.70 -11.62 -10.62
CA GLU A 198 -3.58 -11.29 -11.51
C GLU A 198 -3.33 -9.78 -11.54
N PHE A 199 -4.38 -8.97 -11.71
CA PHE A 199 -4.29 -7.52 -11.63
C PHE A 199 -3.65 -7.05 -10.32
N SER A 200 -4.09 -7.61 -9.18
CA SER A 200 -3.56 -7.23 -7.87
C SER A 200 -2.08 -7.59 -7.71
N LEU A 201 -1.66 -8.75 -8.22
CA LEU A 201 -0.26 -9.17 -8.20
C LEU A 201 0.60 -8.31 -9.14
N ASP A 202 0.11 -8.04 -10.34
CA ASP A 202 0.76 -7.16 -11.31
C ASP A 202 0.85 -5.71 -10.78
N CYS A 203 -0.14 -5.24 -10.03
CA CYS A 203 -0.11 -3.95 -9.34
C CYS A 203 1.10 -3.86 -8.39
N ALA A 204 1.33 -4.88 -7.58
CA ALA A 204 2.48 -4.92 -6.68
C ALA A 204 3.82 -5.01 -7.42
N MET A 205 3.88 -5.73 -8.55
CA MET A 205 5.09 -5.83 -9.35
C MET A 205 5.38 -4.54 -10.12
N THR A 206 4.35 -3.89 -10.64
CA THR A 206 4.47 -2.56 -11.27
C THR A 206 4.99 -1.53 -10.28
N PHE A 207 4.41 -1.47 -9.07
CA PHE A 207 4.92 -0.62 -7.98
C PHE A 207 6.41 -0.88 -7.74
N LYS A 208 6.79 -2.15 -7.52
CA LYS A 208 8.18 -2.54 -7.24
C LYS A 208 9.12 -2.07 -8.36
N ASN A 209 8.82 -2.40 -9.60
CA ASN A 209 9.69 -2.13 -10.73
C ASN A 209 9.81 -0.61 -11.00
N SER A 210 8.69 0.11 -10.96
CA SER A 210 8.67 1.56 -11.18
C SER A 210 9.42 2.31 -10.09
N TYR A 211 9.26 1.88 -8.82
CA TYR A 211 10.00 2.51 -7.73
C TYR A 211 11.50 2.24 -7.81
N LEU A 212 11.92 1.01 -8.11
CA LEU A 212 13.33 0.67 -8.30
C LEU A 212 13.97 1.54 -9.38
N TYR A 213 13.30 1.72 -10.51
CA TYR A 213 13.79 2.57 -11.60
C TYR A 213 13.96 4.03 -11.15
N LEU A 214 12.95 4.64 -10.53
CA LEU A 214 13.04 6.01 -10.02
C LEU A 214 14.12 6.18 -8.95
N PHE A 215 14.29 5.17 -8.11
CA PHE A 215 15.31 5.15 -7.09
C PHE A 215 16.72 5.17 -7.71
N ASP A 216 16.98 4.30 -8.68
CA ASP A 216 18.28 4.18 -9.34
C ASP A 216 18.67 5.48 -10.06
N LEU A 217 17.74 6.16 -10.70
CA LEU A 217 17.97 7.46 -11.33
C LEU A 217 18.43 8.56 -10.35
N LYS A 218 18.10 8.41 -9.06
CA LYS A 218 18.22 9.50 -8.08
C LYS A 218 19.12 9.21 -6.91
N LYS A 219 19.49 7.96 -6.65
CA LYS A 219 20.23 7.58 -5.44
C LYS A 219 21.53 8.33 -5.23
N ASN A 220 22.20 8.76 -6.32
CA ASN A 220 23.46 9.48 -6.29
C ASN A 220 23.31 11.00 -6.50
N LYS A 221 22.08 11.54 -6.58
CA LYS A 221 21.87 12.99 -6.71
C LYS A 221 22.30 13.71 -5.43
N LYS A 222 23.12 14.74 -5.59
CA LYS A 222 23.51 15.61 -4.47
C LYS A 222 22.31 16.40 -3.94
N TYR A 223 22.33 16.69 -2.67
CA TYR A 223 21.33 17.52 -2.00
C TYR A 223 21.94 18.37 -0.89
N THR A 224 21.24 19.44 -0.55
CA THR A 224 21.65 20.41 0.47
C THR A 224 21.01 20.12 1.83
N LYS A 225 21.55 20.73 2.90
CA LYS A 225 20.92 20.67 4.24
C LYS A 225 19.50 21.24 4.22
N LYS A 226 19.25 22.32 3.46
CA LYS A 226 17.92 22.93 3.32
C LYS A 226 16.90 21.94 2.69
N GLU A 227 17.32 21.21 1.67
CA GLU A 227 16.46 20.19 1.06
C GLU A 227 16.19 19.03 2.00
N LYS A 228 17.16 18.65 2.82
CA LYS A 228 16.96 17.63 3.87
C LYS A 228 15.95 18.09 4.91
N SER A 229 16.06 19.32 5.39
CA SER A 229 15.10 19.90 6.35
C SER A 229 13.69 19.95 5.76
N PHE A 230 13.55 20.31 4.48
CA PHE A 230 12.26 20.29 3.79
C PHE A 230 11.69 18.87 3.67
N GLN A 231 12.52 17.85 3.38
CA GLN A 231 12.09 16.45 3.39
C GLN A 231 11.49 16.07 4.74
N LEU A 232 12.16 16.40 5.85
CA LEU A 232 11.70 16.06 7.20
C LEU A 232 10.36 16.75 7.53
N TYR A 233 10.20 18.02 7.14
CA TYR A 233 8.93 18.74 7.27
C TYR A 233 7.80 18.05 6.49
N ARG A 234 8.04 17.69 5.22
CA ARG A 234 7.05 17.00 4.38
C ARG A 234 6.74 15.58 4.88
N ARG A 235 7.69 14.89 5.50
CA ARG A 235 7.44 13.59 6.16
C ARG A 235 6.45 13.71 7.32
N GLY A 236 6.51 14.81 8.06
CA GLY A 236 5.51 15.12 9.08
C GLY A 236 4.09 15.18 8.50
N ARG A 237 3.91 15.82 7.32
CA ARG A 237 2.64 15.85 6.58
C ARG A 237 2.17 14.46 6.14
N TYR A 238 3.09 13.60 5.71
CA TYR A 238 2.78 12.23 5.36
C TYR A 238 2.28 11.42 6.58
N VAL A 239 2.94 11.56 7.71
CA VAL A 239 2.54 10.90 8.97
C VAL A 239 1.19 11.41 9.45
N GLU A 240 0.93 12.72 9.34
CA GLU A 240 -0.36 13.33 9.67
C GLU A 240 -1.53 12.68 8.92
N PHE A 241 -1.39 12.43 7.61
CA PHE A 241 -2.41 11.70 6.86
C PHE A 241 -2.69 10.32 7.48
N ASN A 242 -1.65 9.56 7.78
CA ASN A 242 -1.81 8.22 8.36
C ASN A 242 -2.48 8.27 9.73
N LEU A 243 -2.13 9.23 10.58
CA LEU A 243 -2.72 9.38 11.91
C LEU A 243 -4.19 9.79 11.84
N LEU A 244 -4.54 10.78 10.99
CA LEU A 244 -5.89 11.33 10.93
C LEU A 244 -6.86 10.46 10.11
N TYR A 245 -6.39 9.85 9.03
CA TYR A 245 -7.30 9.20 8.06
C TYR A 245 -7.13 7.68 7.96
N CYS A 246 -6.00 7.13 8.39
CA CYS A 246 -5.79 5.68 8.34
C CYS A 246 -5.96 5.02 9.71
N LEU A 247 -5.39 5.58 10.77
CA LEU A 247 -5.37 4.94 12.09
C LEU A 247 -6.63 5.22 12.90
N LEU A 248 -7.18 6.43 12.85
CA LEU A 248 -8.39 6.79 13.58
C LEU A 248 -9.65 6.08 13.08
N TYR A 249 -9.65 5.65 11.80
CA TYR A 249 -10.81 5.00 11.19
C TYR A 249 -10.67 3.48 11.05
N THR A 250 -9.48 2.89 11.26
CA THR A 250 -9.23 1.47 10.91
C THR A 250 -8.66 0.61 12.02
N SER A 251 -8.20 1.18 13.13
CA SER A 251 -7.63 0.42 14.25
C SER A 251 -7.91 1.13 15.57
N PRO A 252 -8.36 0.41 16.61
CA PRO A 252 -8.28 0.94 17.96
C PRO A 252 -6.81 1.26 18.27
N SER A 253 -6.54 2.46 18.72
CA SER A 253 -5.21 2.92 19.14
C SER A 253 -4.64 1.96 20.18
N PRO A 254 -3.34 1.66 20.18
CA PRO A 254 -2.70 0.94 21.30
C PRO A 254 -2.95 1.59 22.65
N ARG A 255 -3.30 2.89 22.69
CA ARG A 255 -3.69 3.62 23.92
C ARG A 255 -5.08 3.28 24.42
N ASP A 256 -5.97 2.74 23.58
CA ASP A 256 -7.32 2.33 24.01
C ASP A 256 -7.30 0.95 24.69
N ARG A 257 -6.14 0.38 24.97
CA ARG A 257 -5.97 -0.90 25.69
C ARG A 257 -5.65 -0.74 27.17
N THR A 258 -5.66 0.46 27.68
CA THR A 258 -5.41 0.76 29.11
C THR A 258 -6.61 1.46 29.73
N THR A 259 -7.73 0.75 29.79
CA THR A 259 -8.81 0.92 30.78
C THR A 259 -9.47 -0.42 31.02
#